data_c370f8ccbe8788fa4af2e1a05b1070a1
#
_entry.id   c370f8ccbe8788fa4af2e1a05b1070a1
#
_cell.length_a   1.000
_cell.length_b   1.000
_cell.length_c   1.000
_cell.angle_alpha   90.00
_cell.angle_beta   90.00
_cell.angle_gamma   90.00
#
_symmetry.space_group_name_H-M   'P 1'
#
loop_
_entity.id
_entity.type
_entity.pdbx_description
1 polymer ?
#
loop_
_entity_poly.entity_id
_entity_poly.type
_entity_poly.pdbx_seq_one_letter_code
_entity_poly.pdbx_strand_id
1 'polypeptide(L)'
;INSNGDTLAAMKAMRAQTRAQETLYPTANILTPISQYFLELSQRDNQGLLEKLNVDRPGEKIGILNAENERDTRGGFSLYIPEYLDNSQPAPLVIALHGGTGHGRDFMWSWLREARTRGFMLLSPTSQQDTWSLMGEELDLPFLLRMVEFVAKDFALDRQHILLTGMSDGGTYTLLAGLQAESPFTHLAPFSGVLHPEISMNGNIQYAKDRDIYLVHGTHDWMFPIETAYMAQAELEAAGANLTFRPIDELSHTYARTENPAVLDWFLG
;
A
#
# COMPACT_ATOMS: atom_id res chain seq x y z
N ILE A 1 18.10 -10.13 -7.88
CA ILE A 1 19.12 -9.22 -7.33
C ILE A 1 20.11 -10.08 -6.57
N ASN A 2 21.30 -10.28 -7.13
CA ASN A 2 22.34 -11.13 -6.50
C ASN A 2 23.19 -10.22 -5.61
N SER A 3 22.74 -9.99 -4.36
CA SER A 3 23.39 -9.04 -3.43
C SER A 3 24.54 -9.67 -2.62
N ASN A 4 24.87 -10.95 -2.83
CA ASN A 4 25.89 -11.68 -2.06
C ASN A 4 25.81 -11.48 -0.53
N GLY A 5 24.58 -11.29 0.01
CA GLY A 5 24.36 -11.03 1.44
C GLY A 5 24.65 -9.58 1.89
N ASP A 6 24.97 -8.66 0.96
CA ASP A 6 25.12 -7.24 1.27
C ASP A 6 23.77 -6.53 1.26
N THR A 7 23.20 -6.30 2.44
CA THR A 7 21.91 -5.61 2.63
C THR A 7 21.92 -4.21 2.02
N LEU A 8 23.02 -3.47 2.14
CA LEU A 8 23.12 -2.12 1.58
C LEU A 8 23.09 -2.14 0.04
N ALA A 9 23.77 -3.10 -0.58
CA ALA A 9 23.71 -3.30 -2.03
C ALA A 9 22.30 -3.67 -2.50
N ALA A 10 21.59 -4.52 -1.75
CA ALA A 10 20.20 -4.87 -2.04
C ALA A 10 19.28 -3.65 -1.97
N MET A 11 19.39 -2.84 -0.92
CA MET A 11 18.60 -1.60 -0.78
C MET A 11 18.89 -0.59 -1.91
N LYS A 12 20.16 -0.42 -2.30
CA LYS A 12 20.55 0.43 -3.44
C LYS A 12 19.95 -0.09 -4.75
N ALA A 13 19.96 -1.41 -4.96
CA ALA A 13 19.40 -2.03 -6.16
C ALA A 13 17.86 -1.85 -6.22
N MET A 14 17.14 -1.99 -5.10
CA MET A 14 15.71 -1.71 -5.04
C MET A 14 15.40 -0.25 -5.37
N ARG A 15 16.13 0.71 -4.81
CA ARG A 15 15.99 2.13 -5.15
C ARG A 15 16.30 2.43 -6.61
N ALA A 16 17.30 1.78 -7.19
CA ALA A 16 17.61 1.90 -8.62
C ALA A 16 16.48 1.34 -9.50
N GLN A 17 15.85 0.23 -9.08
CA GLN A 17 14.71 -0.34 -9.78
C GLN A 17 13.51 0.61 -9.79
N THR A 18 13.16 1.22 -8.65
CA THR A 18 12.03 2.17 -8.59
C THR A 18 12.29 3.39 -9.46
N ARG A 19 13.51 3.93 -9.48
CA ARG A 19 13.90 5.03 -10.38
C ARG A 19 13.82 4.67 -11.85
N ALA A 20 14.20 3.45 -12.21
CA ALA A 20 14.08 2.96 -13.58
C ALA A 20 12.62 2.84 -14.00
N GLN A 21 11.75 2.32 -13.12
CA GLN A 21 10.31 2.27 -13.36
C GLN A 21 9.71 3.67 -13.55
N GLU A 22 10.05 4.61 -12.68
CA GLU A 22 9.61 5.99 -12.78
C GLU A 22 10.03 6.66 -14.10
N THR A 23 11.27 6.39 -14.56
CA THR A 23 11.78 6.92 -15.83
C THR A 23 11.09 6.30 -17.03
N LEU A 24 10.72 5.01 -16.97
CA LEU A 24 10.07 4.30 -18.06
C LEU A 24 8.58 4.59 -18.17
N TYR A 25 7.91 4.80 -17.02
CA TYR A 25 6.45 4.91 -16.96
C TYR A 25 5.84 5.95 -17.92
N PRO A 26 6.40 7.16 -18.10
CA PRO A 26 5.86 8.15 -19.05
C PRO A 26 5.78 7.67 -20.50
N THR A 27 6.56 6.62 -20.86
CA THR A 27 6.52 6.03 -22.21
C THR A 27 5.50 4.89 -22.35
N ALA A 28 4.83 4.51 -21.26
CA ALA A 28 3.87 3.40 -21.27
C ALA A 28 2.66 3.65 -22.20
N ASN A 29 2.25 4.91 -22.37
CA ASN A 29 1.15 5.27 -23.25
C ASN A 29 1.54 5.27 -24.73
N ILE A 30 2.84 5.21 -25.06
CA ILE A 30 3.37 5.27 -26.44
C ILE A 30 3.90 3.91 -26.87
N LEU A 31 4.50 3.16 -25.95
CA LEU A 31 5.20 1.90 -26.23
C LEU A 31 4.46 0.72 -25.61
N THR A 32 3.77 -0.07 -26.40
CA THR A 32 3.02 -1.25 -25.93
C THR A 32 3.83 -2.18 -25.03
N PRO A 33 5.10 -2.54 -25.32
CA PRO A 33 5.88 -3.38 -24.40
C PRO A 33 6.09 -2.76 -23.01
N ILE A 34 6.19 -1.44 -22.95
CA ILE A 34 6.32 -0.73 -21.68
C ILE A 34 4.96 -0.69 -20.96
N SER A 35 3.88 -0.47 -21.69
CA SER A 35 2.51 -0.57 -21.13
C SER A 35 2.29 -1.94 -20.49
N GLN A 36 2.60 -3.02 -21.21
CA GLN A 36 2.50 -4.41 -20.75
C GLN A 36 3.37 -4.69 -19.50
N TYR A 37 4.57 -4.08 -19.42
CA TYR A 37 5.44 -4.22 -18.25
C TYR A 37 4.77 -3.72 -16.97
N PHE A 38 3.94 -2.68 -17.05
CA PHE A 38 3.21 -2.10 -15.92
C PHE A 38 1.81 -2.71 -15.72
N LEU A 39 1.59 -3.95 -16.14
CA LEU A 39 0.39 -4.74 -15.87
C LEU A 39 0.73 -6.00 -15.07
N GLU A 40 -0.27 -6.55 -14.39
CA GLU A 40 -0.20 -7.91 -13.84
C GLU A 40 0.15 -8.90 -14.95
N LEU A 41 0.92 -9.94 -14.62
CA LEU A 41 1.41 -10.90 -15.61
C LEU A 41 0.28 -11.54 -16.43
N SER A 42 -0.83 -11.87 -15.78
CA SER A 42 -2.01 -12.48 -16.39
C SER A 42 -2.76 -11.54 -17.36
N GLN A 43 -2.54 -10.23 -17.30
CA GLN A 43 -3.26 -9.22 -18.05
C GLN A 43 -2.41 -8.50 -19.10
N ARG A 44 -1.16 -8.88 -19.27
CA ARG A 44 -0.24 -8.21 -20.20
C ARG A 44 -0.71 -8.22 -21.66
N ASP A 45 -1.35 -9.30 -22.08
CA ASP A 45 -1.85 -9.49 -23.45
C ASP A 45 -3.34 -9.17 -23.62
N ASN A 46 -3.96 -8.57 -22.58
CA ASN A 46 -5.36 -8.16 -22.63
C ASN A 46 -5.51 -6.91 -23.50
N GLN A 47 -5.92 -7.11 -24.78
CA GLN A 47 -6.06 -6.04 -25.76
C GLN A 47 -7.08 -4.97 -25.33
N GLY A 48 -8.22 -5.40 -24.75
CA GLY A 48 -9.24 -4.47 -24.28
C GLY A 48 -8.74 -3.55 -23.13
N LEU A 49 -7.85 -4.07 -22.25
CA LEU A 49 -7.22 -3.25 -21.23
C LEU A 49 -6.17 -2.31 -21.84
N LEU A 50 -5.35 -2.80 -22.77
CA LEU A 50 -4.34 -1.97 -23.44
C LEU A 50 -4.99 -0.83 -24.24
N GLU A 51 -6.13 -1.06 -24.87
CA GLU A 51 -6.89 -0.03 -25.57
C GLU A 51 -7.44 1.03 -24.61
N LYS A 52 -7.97 0.62 -23.44
CA LYS A 52 -8.44 1.54 -22.39
C LYS A 52 -7.30 2.39 -21.81
N LEU A 53 -6.10 1.85 -21.71
CA LEU A 53 -4.92 2.54 -21.20
C LEU A 53 -4.28 3.50 -22.21
N ASN A 54 -4.56 3.33 -23.50
CA ASN A 54 -4.03 4.17 -24.57
C ASN A 54 -4.95 5.36 -24.90
N VAL A 55 -5.62 5.90 -23.89
CA VAL A 55 -6.49 7.06 -24.06
C VAL A 55 -5.71 8.33 -23.72
N ASP A 56 -5.60 9.24 -24.69
CA ASP A 56 -5.08 10.59 -24.45
C ASP A 56 -6.21 11.47 -23.89
N ARG A 57 -6.07 11.91 -22.65
CA ARG A 57 -7.01 12.80 -21.95
C ARG A 57 -6.27 14.05 -21.45
N PRO A 58 -5.93 14.97 -22.37
CA PRO A 58 -5.16 16.15 -21.99
C PRO A 58 -5.93 17.02 -20.98
N GLY A 59 -5.25 17.39 -19.89
CA GLY A 59 -5.81 18.22 -18.82
C GLY A 59 -6.56 17.45 -17.73
N GLU A 60 -6.75 16.14 -17.83
CA GLU A 60 -7.28 15.33 -16.75
C GLU A 60 -6.19 14.95 -15.75
N LYS A 61 -6.58 14.81 -14.48
CA LYS A 61 -5.69 14.35 -13.39
C LYS A 61 -5.62 12.83 -13.40
N ILE A 62 -4.88 12.23 -14.35
CA ILE A 62 -4.68 10.78 -14.49
C ILE A 62 -3.19 10.42 -14.46
N GLY A 63 -2.88 9.14 -14.27
CA GLY A 63 -1.50 8.67 -14.14
C GLY A 63 -0.91 9.00 -12.77
N ILE A 64 0.40 9.21 -12.69
CA ILE A 64 1.12 9.48 -11.46
C ILE A 64 1.17 10.99 -11.18
N LEU A 65 0.61 11.38 -10.03
CA LEU A 65 0.62 12.74 -9.49
C LEU A 65 1.46 12.75 -8.21
N ASN A 66 2.33 13.74 -8.04
CA ASN A 66 3.12 13.92 -6.82
C ASN A 66 2.76 15.26 -6.17
N ALA A 67 2.61 15.26 -4.86
CA ALA A 67 2.36 16.46 -4.05
C ALA A 67 3.36 16.51 -2.91
N GLU A 68 4.29 17.47 -2.97
CA GLU A 68 5.33 17.70 -1.95
C GLU A 68 6.09 16.42 -1.55
N ASN A 69 6.31 15.52 -2.52
CA ASN A 69 6.85 14.17 -2.31
C ASN A 69 8.21 13.99 -2.99
N GLU A 70 9.11 14.97 -2.85
CA GLU A 70 10.48 14.84 -3.32
C GLU A 70 11.26 13.83 -2.44
N ARG A 71 12.22 13.08 -3.04
CA ARG A 71 12.88 11.95 -2.38
C ARG A 71 13.76 12.32 -1.18
N ASP A 72 14.15 13.57 -1.07
CA ASP A 72 14.96 14.15 0.00
C ASP A 72 14.14 14.89 1.07
N THR A 73 12.81 14.86 0.94
CA THR A 73 11.88 15.48 1.88
C THR A 73 11.01 14.43 2.57
N ARG A 74 10.41 14.79 3.70
CA ARG A 74 9.42 13.96 4.40
C ARG A 74 8.04 14.59 4.26
N GLY A 75 7.03 13.78 4.44
CA GLY A 75 5.66 14.17 4.13
C GLY A 75 5.35 14.11 2.63
N GLY A 76 4.22 14.66 2.22
CA GLY A 76 3.74 14.57 0.85
C GLY A 76 3.26 13.18 0.45
N PHE A 77 2.85 13.02 -0.81
CA PHE A 77 2.37 11.74 -1.32
C PHE A 77 2.54 11.62 -2.84
N SER A 78 2.55 10.37 -3.31
CA SER A 78 2.32 10.01 -4.71
C SER A 78 0.93 9.42 -4.84
N LEU A 79 0.16 9.86 -5.84
CA LEU A 79 -1.17 9.38 -6.16
C LEU A 79 -1.18 8.88 -7.60
N TYR A 80 -1.63 7.64 -7.80
CA TYR A 80 -1.88 7.12 -9.12
C TYR A 80 -3.40 7.05 -9.36
N ILE A 81 -3.82 7.62 -10.47
CA ILE A 81 -5.19 7.55 -10.97
C ILE A 81 -5.16 6.77 -12.28
N PRO A 82 -5.90 5.65 -12.40
CA PRO A 82 -5.96 4.86 -13.64
C PRO A 82 -6.33 5.73 -14.83
N GLU A 83 -5.63 5.56 -15.96
CA GLU A 83 -5.83 6.36 -17.18
C GLU A 83 -7.24 6.23 -17.76
N TYR A 84 -7.92 5.13 -17.42
CA TYR A 84 -9.30 4.84 -17.87
C TYR A 84 -10.35 5.03 -16.77
N LEU A 85 -9.99 5.65 -15.64
CA LEU A 85 -10.95 5.88 -14.56
C LEU A 85 -12.14 6.70 -15.05
N ASP A 86 -13.34 6.20 -14.80
CA ASP A 86 -14.58 6.95 -15.00
C ASP A 86 -14.97 7.64 -13.69
N ASN A 87 -14.68 8.93 -13.59
CA ASN A 87 -14.94 9.72 -12.37
C ASN A 87 -16.44 9.92 -12.08
N SER A 88 -17.34 9.42 -12.95
CA SER A 88 -18.78 9.39 -12.67
C SER A 88 -19.18 8.19 -11.78
N GLN A 89 -18.30 7.21 -11.61
CA GLN A 89 -18.51 6.02 -10.80
C GLN A 89 -17.56 6.01 -9.62
N PRO A 90 -18.01 5.61 -8.41
CA PRO A 90 -17.15 5.45 -7.25
C PRO A 90 -16.06 4.40 -7.51
N ALA A 91 -14.81 4.74 -7.16
CA ALA A 91 -13.65 3.86 -7.33
C ALA A 91 -12.99 3.56 -5.98
N PRO A 92 -12.49 2.33 -5.78
CA PRO A 92 -11.74 1.94 -4.57
C PRO A 92 -10.44 2.72 -4.43
N LEU A 93 -9.97 2.86 -3.18
CA LEU A 93 -8.69 3.48 -2.84
C LEU A 93 -7.81 2.50 -2.06
N VAL A 94 -6.59 2.30 -2.51
CA VAL A 94 -5.53 1.61 -1.74
C VAL A 94 -4.53 2.65 -1.25
N ILE A 95 -4.26 2.65 0.05
CA ILE A 95 -3.26 3.52 0.68
C ILE A 95 -2.10 2.64 1.13
N ALA A 96 -0.93 2.81 0.50
CA ALA A 96 0.23 1.94 0.66
C ALA A 96 1.35 2.65 1.45
N LEU A 97 1.63 2.16 2.66
CA LEU A 97 2.57 2.73 3.62
C LEU A 97 3.94 2.03 3.52
N HIS A 98 5.00 2.81 3.33
CA HIS A 98 6.38 2.31 3.27
C HIS A 98 6.88 1.80 4.64
N GLY A 99 7.92 0.99 4.65
CA GLY A 99 8.65 0.60 5.87
C GLY A 99 9.52 1.72 6.43
N GLY A 100 10.13 1.49 7.58
CA GLY A 100 11.04 2.45 8.25
C GLY A 100 12.09 3.01 7.29
N THR A 101 12.37 4.30 7.38
CA THR A 101 13.25 5.06 6.48
C THR A 101 12.91 5.00 4.98
N GLY A 102 11.76 4.41 4.63
CA GLY A 102 11.26 4.33 3.27
C GLY A 102 10.68 5.65 2.78
N HIS A 103 10.09 5.61 1.58
CA HIS A 103 9.48 6.78 0.95
C HIS A 103 8.30 6.35 0.08
N GLY A 104 7.20 7.10 0.12
CA GLY A 104 5.99 6.79 -0.62
C GLY A 104 6.21 6.73 -2.13
N ARG A 105 7.00 7.66 -2.68
CA ARG A 105 7.35 7.70 -4.10
C ARG A 105 8.04 6.42 -4.59
N ASP A 106 8.79 5.74 -3.71
CA ASP A 106 9.41 4.46 -4.03
C ASP A 106 8.45 3.29 -3.77
N PHE A 107 7.66 3.33 -2.69
CA PHE A 107 6.79 2.22 -2.31
C PHE A 107 5.57 2.06 -3.22
N MET A 108 5.09 3.13 -3.85
CA MET A 108 3.99 3.11 -4.84
C MET A 108 4.23 2.06 -5.93
N TRP A 109 5.47 1.84 -6.37
CA TRP A 109 5.81 0.87 -7.42
C TRP A 109 5.59 -0.58 -7.01
N SER A 110 5.35 -0.84 -5.72
CA SER A 110 4.96 -2.16 -5.23
C SER A 110 3.52 -2.52 -5.58
N TRP A 111 2.65 -1.54 -5.83
CA TRP A 111 1.22 -1.68 -6.09
C TRP A 111 0.75 -1.16 -7.45
N LEU A 112 1.62 -0.42 -8.18
CA LEU A 112 1.21 0.28 -9.40
C LEU A 112 0.66 -0.65 -10.49
N ARG A 113 1.25 -1.85 -10.65
CA ARG A 113 0.81 -2.82 -11.66
C ARG A 113 -0.62 -3.27 -11.41
N GLU A 114 -0.89 -3.58 -10.17
CA GLU A 114 -2.20 -4.01 -9.72
C GLU A 114 -3.23 -2.88 -9.86
N ALA A 115 -2.88 -1.66 -9.45
CA ALA A 115 -3.74 -0.49 -9.59
C ALA A 115 -4.09 -0.20 -11.06
N ARG A 116 -3.09 -0.24 -11.92
CA ARG A 116 -3.25 -0.03 -13.36
C ARG A 116 -4.04 -1.13 -14.05
N THR A 117 -3.94 -2.37 -13.54
CA THR A 117 -4.67 -3.51 -14.08
C THR A 117 -6.13 -3.53 -13.62
N ARG A 118 -6.38 -3.31 -12.33
CA ARG A 118 -7.68 -3.53 -11.69
C ARG A 118 -8.54 -2.27 -11.55
N GLY A 119 -7.96 -1.07 -11.78
CA GLY A 119 -8.72 0.17 -11.86
C GLY A 119 -9.04 0.84 -10.52
N PHE A 120 -8.23 0.64 -9.49
CA PHE A 120 -8.36 1.37 -8.23
C PHE A 120 -7.38 2.54 -8.15
N MET A 121 -7.71 3.56 -7.36
CA MET A 121 -6.81 4.66 -7.05
C MET A 121 -5.76 4.20 -6.03
N LEU A 122 -4.50 4.58 -6.22
CA LEU A 122 -3.40 4.20 -5.34
C LEU A 122 -2.73 5.45 -4.76
N LEU A 123 -2.82 5.60 -3.44
CA LEU A 123 -2.16 6.64 -2.67
C LEU A 123 -0.95 6.06 -1.94
N SER A 124 0.22 6.63 -2.11
CA SER A 124 1.42 6.22 -1.38
C SER A 124 2.05 7.44 -0.70
N PRO A 125 1.70 7.69 0.57
CA PRO A 125 2.22 8.81 1.34
C PRO A 125 3.63 8.53 1.84
N THR A 126 4.37 9.61 2.15
CA THR A 126 5.63 9.56 2.89
C THR A 126 5.36 10.01 4.33
N SER A 127 5.85 9.25 5.31
CA SER A 127 5.72 9.60 6.73
C SER A 127 6.33 10.97 7.02
N GLN A 128 5.81 11.66 8.04
CA GLN A 128 6.27 12.99 8.43
C GLN A 128 7.70 12.99 8.97
N GLN A 129 8.14 11.87 9.55
CA GLN A 129 9.49 11.64 10.08
C GLN A 129 10.15 10.44 9.38
N ASP A 130 11.29 9.97 9.87
CA ASP A 130 12.02 8.82 9.31
C ASP A 130 11.18 7.56 9.23
N THR A 131 10.18 7.44 10.12
CA THR A 131 9.15 6.40 10.07
C THR A 131 7.81 6.98 10.49
N TRP A 132 6.77 6.15 10.47
CA TRP A 132 5.41 6.49 10.91
C TRP A 132 5.38 6.78 12.42
N SER A 133 4.36 7.47 12.88
CA SER A 133 4.14 7.83 14.29
C SER A 133 3.87 6.59 15.16
N LEU A 134 4.88 5.71 15.30
CA LEU A 134 4.82 4.51 16.13
C LEU A 134 5.07 4.83 17.61
N MET A 135 5.77 5.93 17.90
CA MET A 135 6.09 6.39 19.24
C MET A 135 6.09 7.92 19.27
N GLY A 136 5.65 8.50 20.39
CA GLY A 136 5.67 9.95 20.59
C GLY A 136 4.41 10.63 20.08
N GLU A 137 4.57 11.79 19.44
CA GLU A 137 3.45 12.59 18.92
C GLU A 137 2.88 11.96 17.64
N GLU A 138 1.54 11.87 17.57
CA GLU A 138 0.84 11.38 16.39
C GLU A 138 0.73 12.48 15.32
N LEU A 139 1.58 12.39 14.30
CA LEU A 139 1.66 13.34 13.20
C LEU A 139 1.06 12.82 11.89
N ASP A 140 1.08 11.50 11.70
CA ASP A 140 0.77 10.88 10.41
C ASP A 140 -0.73 10.63 10.21
N LEU A 141 -1.49 10.22 11.24
CA LEU A 141 -2.92 9.94 11.08
C LEU A 141 -3.72 11.17 10.61
N PRO A 142 -3.59 12.37 11.23
CA PRO A 142 -4.27 13.56 10.72
C PRO A 142 -3.88 13.89 9.27
N PHE A 143 -2.66 13.55 8.87
CA PHE A 143 -2.17 13.75 7.51
C PHE A 143 -2.80 12.75 6.54
N LEU A 144 -2.88 11.45 6.90
CA LEU A 144 -3.57 10.44 6.10
C LEU A 144 -5.05 10.77 5.89
N LEU A 145 -5.74 11.21 6.94
CA LEU A 145 -7.16 11.59 6.86
C LEU A 145 -7.36 12.77 5.88
N ARG A 146 -6.51 13.79 5.94
CA ARG A 146 -6.56 14.91 4.98
C ARG A 146 -6.31 14.47 3.54
N MET A 147 -5.43 13.48 3.32
CA MET A 147 -5.19 12.92 1.98
C MET A 147 -6.42 12.18 1.44
N VAL A 148 -7.11 11.40 2.27
CA VAL A 148 -8.36 10.72 1.86
C VAL A 148 -9.39 11.77 1.42
N GLU A 149 -9.57 12.84 2.19
CA GLU A 149 -10.50 13.91 1.82
C GLU A 149 -10.04 14.71 0.60
N PHE A 150 -8.72 14.87 0.40
CA PHE A 150 -8.17 15.46 -0.82
C PHE A 150 -8.53 14.64 -2.06
N VAL A 151 -8.36 13.30 -1.98
CA VAL A 151 -8.77 12.40 -3.07
C VAL A 151 -10.27 12.49 -3.31
N ALA A 152 -11.08 12.42 -2.25
CA ALA A 152 -12.54 12.46 -2.34
C ALA A 152 -13.10 13.79 -2.89
N LYS A 153 -12.33 14.88 -2.82
CA LYS A 153 -12.73 16.18 -3.39
C LYS A 153 -12.67 16.20 -4.92
N ASP A 154 -11.67 15.53 -5.49
CA ASP A 154 -11.40 15.57 -6.93
C ASP A 154 -11.92 14.33 -7.66
N PHE A 155 -12.10 13.21 -6.95
CA PHE A 155 -12.48 11.91 -7.51
C PHE A 155 -13.68 11.31 -6.77
N ALA A 156 -14.51 10.55 -7.50
CA ALA A 156 -15.59 9.76 -6.92
C ALA A 156 -14.99 8.58 -6.13
N LEU A 157 -14.80 8.78 -4.82
CA LEU A 157 -14.24 7.78 -3.93
C LEU A 157 -15.31 6.81 -3.43
N ASP A 158 -15.09 5.51 -3.60
CA ASP A 158 -15.87 4.49 -2.93
C ASP A 158 -15.45 4.37 -1.45
N ARG A 159 -16.24 4.98 -0.56
CA ARG A 159 -15.97 4.96 0.89
C ARG A 159 -16.22 3.60 1.54
N GLN A 160 -16.79 2.63 0.82
CA GLN A 160 -16.93 1.26 1.31
C GLN A 160 -15.70 0.39 0.97
N HIS A 161 -14.83 0.89 0.08
CA HIS A 161 -13.62 0.19 -0.35
C HIS A 161 -12.40 1.09 -0.22
N ILE A 162 -11.93 1.30 1.01
CA ILE A 162 -10.67 1.99 1.34
C ILE A 162 -9.77 1.00 2.08
N LEU A 163 -8.73 0.52 1.40
CA LEU A 163 -7.71 -0.36 1.96
C LEU A 163 -6.54 0.44 2.48
N LEU A 164 -6.20 0.25 3.76
CA LEU A 164 -4.91 0.67 4.31
C LEU A 164 -3.98 -0.53 4.39
N THR A 165 -2.81 -0.43 3.78
CA THR A 165 -1.80 -1.49 3.77
C THR A 165 -0.41 -0.91 3.96
N GLY A 166 0.53 -1.70 4.41
CA GLY A 166 1.91 -1.26 4.59
C GLY A 166 2.84 -2.39 4.98
N MET A 167 4.14 -2.13 4.90
CA MET A 167 5.19 -3.10 5.20
C MET A 167 6.02 -2.66 6.41
N SER A 168 6.37 -3.60 7.31
CA SER A 168 7.24 -3.33 8.48
C SER A 168 6.62 -2.26 9.38
N ASP A 169 7.29 -1.12 9.60
CA ASP A 169 6.74 0.02 10.33
C ASP A 169 5.40 0.50 9.73
N GLY A 170 5.29 0.51 8.39
CA GLY A 170 4.02 0.81 7.70
C GLY A 170 2.95 -0.25 7.95
N GLY A 171 3.33 -1.53 8.12
CA GLY A 171 2.43 -2.61 8.51
C GLY A 171 1.93 -2.45 9.96
N THR A 172 2.83 -2.11 10.87
CA THR A 172 2.49 -1.79 12.27
C THR A 172 1.56 -0.58 12.33
N TYR A 173 1.88 0.46 11.58
CA TYR A 173 1.07 1.68 11.52
C TYR A 173 -0.29 1.48 10.83
N THR A 174 -0.40 0.50 9.92
CA THR A 174 -1.69 0.08 9.35
C THR A 174 -2.69 -0.32 10.44
N LEU A 175 -2.25 -1.07 11.45
CA LEU A 175 -3.11 -1.44 12.59
C LEU A 175 -3.35 -0.26 13.55
N LEU A 176 -2.31 0.54 13.85
CA LEU A 176 -2.45 1.73 14.71
C LEU A 176 -3.45 2.75 14.16
N ALA A 177 -3.33 3.09 12.88
CA ALA A 177 -4.21 4.05 12.22
C ALA A 177 -5.58 3.46 11.87
N GLY A 178 -5.62 2.17 11.55
CA GLY A 178 -6.84 1.47 11.16
C GLY A 178 -7.77 1.17 12.32
N LEU A 179 -7.23 0.85 13.50
CA LEU A 179 -8.01 0.52 14.70
C LEU A 179 -8.26 1.78 15.56
N GLN A 180 -8.93 2.75 14.96
CA GLN A 180 -9.37 4.00 15.61
C GLN A 180 -10.89 4.14 15.47
N ALA A 181 -11.52 4.88 16.38
CA ALA A 181 -12.99 5.06 16.46
C ALA A 181 -13.60 5.57 15.13
N GLU A 182 -12.94 6.52 14.47
CA GLU A 182 -13.45 7.17 13.27
C GLU A 182 -12.57 6.87 12.05
N SER A 183 -11.94 5.68 12.04
CA SER A 183 -11.10 5.26 10.93
C SER A 183 -11.91 5.10 9.64
N PRO A 184 -11.56 5.79 8.56
CA PRO A 184 -12.24 5.63 7.28
C PRO A 184 -11.81 4.37 6.51
N PHE A 185 -10.77 3.68 7.00
CA PHE A 185 -10.20 2.51 6.34
C PHE A 185 -11.08 1.29 6.60
N THR A 186 -11.72 0.79 5.56
CA THR A 186 -12.66 -0.34 5.66
C THR A 186 -11.94 -1.68 5.79
N HIS A 187 -10.78 -1.80 5.14
CA HIS A 187 -9.95 -3.00 5.12
C HIS A 187 -8.52 -2.68 5.54
N LEU A 188 -7.88 -3.59 6.27
CA LEU A 188 -6.51 -3.43 6.74
C LEU A 188 -5.65 -4.62 6.27
N ALA A 189 -4.53 -4.36 5.61
CA ALA A 189 -3.61 -5.41 5.17
C ALA A 189 -2.16 -5.13 5.62
N PRO A 190 -1.81 -5.40 6.89
CA PRO A 190 -0.44 -5.27 7.37
C PRO A 190 0.46 -6.39 6.86
N PHE A 191 1.64 -6.04 6.33
CA PHE A 191 2.70 -6.96 5.91
C PHE A 191 3.91 -6.84 6.84
N SER A 192 4.36 -7.94 7.41
CA SER A 192 5.56 -8.01 8.28
C SER A 192 5.59 -6.88 9.33
N GLY A 193 4.44 -6.52 9.88
CA GLY A 193 4.27 -5.59 10.98
C GLY A 193 3.97 -6.32 12.29
N VAL A 194 3.82 -5.59 13.37
CA VAL A 194 3.42 -6.10 14.68
C VAL A 194 2.14 -5.42 15.17
N LEU A 195 1.39 -6.08 16.03
CA LEU A 195 0.31 -5.42 16.78
C LEU A 195 0.97 -4.56 17.87
N HIS A 196 0.95 -3.25 17.66
CA HIS A 196 1.61 -2.32 18.57
C HIS A 196 0.94 -2.34 19.94
N PRO A 197 1.70 -2.45 21.07
CA PRO A 197 1.13 -2.56 22.42
C PRO A 197 0.16 -1.44 22.80
N GLU A 198 0.35 -0.25 22.24
CA GLU A 198 -0.52 0.90 22.48
C GLU A 198 -1.98 0.63 22.09
N ILE A 199 -2.24 -0.20 21.05
CA ILE A 199 -3.59 -0.56 20.61
C ILE A 199 -4.39 -1.20 21.74
N SER A 200 -3.76 -2.11 22.49
CA SER A 200 -4.39 -2.78 23.64
C SER A 200 -4.38 -1.90 24.89
N MET A 201 -3.28 -1.16 25.15
CA MET A 201 -3.15 -0.29 26.32
C MET A 201 -4.15 0.86 26.34
N ASN A 202 -4.47 1.47 25.20
CA ASN A 202 -5.45 2.54 25.11
C ASN A 202 -6.89 2.05 24.82
N GLY A 203 -7.10 0.73 24.71
CA GLY A 203 -8.40 0.10 24.48
C GLY A 203 -8.84 0.10 23.01
N ASN A 204 -8.02 0.55 22.07
CA ASN A 204 -8.36 0.61 20.64
C ASN A 204 -8.54 -0.76 20.01
N ILE A 205 -8.08 -1.83 20.66
CA ILE A 205 -8.34 -3.21 20.21
C ILE A 205 -9.83 -3.50 20.01
N GLN A 206 -10.74 -2.82 20.72
CA GLN A 206 -12.19 -2.94 20.56
C GLN A 206 -12.67 -2.60 19.14
N TYR A 207 -11.92 -1.75 18.39
CA TYR A 207 -12.22 -1.36 17.01
C TYR A 207 -11.81 -2.41 15.98
N ALA A 208 -11.20 -3.53 16.43
CA ALA A 208 -10.98 -4.71 15.60
C ALA A 208 -12.26 -5.51 15.38
N LYS A 209 -13.29 -5.35 16.24
CA LYS A 209 -14.56 -6.06 16.08
C LYS A 209 -15.18 -5.81 14.71
N ASP A 210 -15.52 -6.89 14.01
CA ASP A 210 -16.11 -6.88 12.66
C ASP A 210 -15.23 -6.17 11.60
N ARG A 211 -13.94 -5.88 11.90
CA ARG A 211 -12.98 -5.26 10.97
C ARG A 211 -12.38 -6.33 10.08
N ASP A 212 -12.39 -6.08 8.78
CA ASP A 212 -11.73 -6.94 7.79
C ASP A 212 -10.22 -6.71 7.79
N ILE A 213 -9.45 -7.76 8.15
CA ILE A 213 -7.98 -7.70 8.28
C ILE A 213 -7.35 -8.87 7.52
N TYR A 214 -6.36 -8.58 6.65
CA TYR A 214 -5.55 -9.57 5.94
C TYR A 214 -4.09 -9.46 6.39
N LEU A 215 -3.70 -10.26 7.38
CA LEU A 215 -2.37 -10.21 7.99
C LEU A 215 -1.39 -11.10 7.23
N VAL A 216 -0.31 -10.52 6.68
CA VAL A 216 0.75 -11.24 5.96
C VAL A 216 2.06 -11.19 6.74
N HIS A 217 2.71 -12.35 6.94
CA HIS A 217 3.98 -12.40 7.66
C HIS A 217 4.88 -13.52 7.15
N GLY A 218 6.19 -13.27 7.08
CA GLY A 218 7.18 -14.29 6.70
C GLY A 218 7.54 -15.22 7.87
N THR A 219 7.62 -16.53 7.64
CA THR A 219 7.99 -17.49 8.70
C THR A 219 9.46 -17.39 9.13
N HIS A 220 10.32 -16.81 8.29
CA HIS A 220 11.74 -16.55 8.59
C HIS A 220 12.04 -15.06 8.75
N ASP A 221 11.03 -14.28 9.19
CA ASP A 221 11.24 -12.87 9.51
C ASP A 221 12.21 -12.75 10.70
N TRP A 222 13.40 -12.21 10.43
CA TRP A 222 14.46 -12.07 11.40
C TRP A 222 14.33 -10.82 12.29
N MET A 223 13.54 -9.83 11.85
CA MET A 223 13.32 -8.57 12.56
C MET A 223 12.11 -8.67 13.48
N PHE A 224 11.00 -9.21 12.95
CA PHE A 224 9.80 -9.51 13.71
C PHE A 224 9.51 -11.00 13.61
N PRO A 225 9.96 -11.82 14.57
CA PRO A 225 9.72 -13.26 14.55
C PRO A 225 8.25 -13.61 14.34
N ILE A 226 7.97 -14.71 13.63
CA ILE A 226 6.60 -15.13 13.28
C ILE A 226 5.66 -15.25 14.48
N GLU A 227 6.23 -15.49 15.68
CA GLU A 227 5.49 -15.55 16.94
C GLU A 227 4.77 -14.24 17.24
N THR A 228 5.32 -13.09 16.81
CA THR A 228 4.66 -11.79 16.96
C THR A 228 3.38 -11.70 16.10
N ALA A 229 3.37 -12.33 14.94
CA ALA A 229 2.19 -12.41 14.08
C ALA A 229 1.14 -13.39 14.64
N TYR A 230 1.57 -14.53 15.22
CA TYR A 230 0.63 -15.41 15.94
C TYR A 230 0.00 -14.75 17.15
N MET A 231 0.76 -13.93 17.88
CA MET A 231 0.20 -13.14 18.99
C MET A 231 -0.81 -12.12 18.48
N ALA A 232 -0.48 -11.39 17.41
CA ALA A 232 -1.39 -10.44 16.77
C ALA A 232 -2.67 -11.14 16.28
N GLN A 233 -2.55 -12.30 15.64
CA GLN A 233 -3.68 -13.11 15.22
C GLN A 233 -4.60 -13.43 16.41
N ALA A 234 -4.06 -14.01 17.46
CA ALA A 234 -4.83 -14.44 18.63
C ALA A 234 -5.58 -13.26 19.28
N GLU A 235 -4.94 -12.10 19.39
CA GLU A 235 -5.50 -10.90 20.01
C GLU A 235 -6.60 -10.26 19.13
N LEU A 236 -6.36 -10.16 17.82
CA LEU A 236 -7.34 -9.62 16.86
C LEU A 236 -8.58 -10.53 16.73
N GLU A 237 -8.38 -11.86 16.66
CA GLU A 237 -9.48 -12.84 16.65
C GLU A 237 -10.29 -12.79 17.97
N ALA A 238 -9.62 -12.69 19.11
CA ALA A 238 -10.28 -12.54 20.40
C ALA A 238 -11.08 -11.23 20.51
N ALA A 239 -10.65 -10.18 19.82
CA ALA A 239 -11.39 -8.91 19.71
C ALA A 239 -12.53 -8.95 18.67
N GLY A 240 -12.68 -10.05 17.93
CA GLY A 240 -13.77 -10.25 16.97
C GLY A 240 -13.50 -9.73 15.56
N ALA A 241 -12.23 -9.62 15.14
CA ALA A 241 -11.88 -9.25 13.77
C ALA A 241 -12.26 -10.34 12.76
N ASN A 242 -12.65 -9.94 11.55
CA ASN A 242 -12.74 -10.83 10.40
C ASN A 242 -11.32 -11.01 9.81
N LEU A 243 -10.55 -11.91 10.43
CA LEU A 243 -9.12 -12.03 10.14
C LEU A 243 -8.83 -13.15 9.14
N THR A 244 -8.11 -12.80 8.06
CA THR A 244 -7.36 -13.75 7.23
C THR A 244 -5.89 -13.64 7.58
N PHE A 245 -5.28 -14.73 8.08
CA PHE A 245 -3.84 -14.77 8.36
C PHE A 245 -3.11 -15.59 7.31
N ARG A 246 -2.06 -14.99 6.74
CA ARG A 246 -1.26 -15.56 5.67
C ARG A 246 0.23 -15.62 6.05
N PRO A 247 0.67 -16.68 6.74
CA PRO A 247 2.10 -16.95 6.90
C PRO A 247 2.70 -17.37 5.55
N ILE A 248 3.85 -16.81 5.20
CA ILE A 248 4.57 -17.14 3.96
C ILE A 248 5.83 -17.92 4.34
N ASP A 249 5.88 -19.17 3.90
CA ASP A 249 7.00 -20.04 4.21
C ASP A 249 8.32 -19.51 3.66
N GLU A 250 9.39 -19.66 4.45
CA GLU A 250 10.75 -19.25 4.12
C GLU A 250 10.93 -17.75 3.79
N LEU A 251 9.88 -16.94 3.86
CA LEU A 251 10.00 -15.50 3.65
C LEU A 251 10.68 -14.84 4.85
N SER A 252 11.71 -14.07 4.57
CA SER A 252 12.42 -13.19 5.51
C SER A 252 11.69 -11.85 5.69
N HIS A 253 12.26 -10.90 6.45
CA HIS A 253 11.71 -9.54 6.58
C HIS A 253 11.77 -8.79 5.25
N THR A 254 10.78 -9.02 4.39
CA THR A 254 10.68 -8.38 3.08
C THR A 254 9.22 -8.29 2.62
N TYR A 255 8.95 -7.40 1.67
CA TYR A 255 7.61 -7.22 1.15
C TYR A 255 7.18 -8.38 0.23
N ALA A 256 6.15 -9.11 0.64
CA ALA A 256 5.58 -10.24 -0.10
C ALA A 256 4.70 -9.77 -1.27
N ARG A 257 5.28 -9.14 -2.28
CA ARG A 257 4.54 -8.58 -3.43
C ARG A 257 3.65 -9.60 -4.14
N THR A 258 4.01 -10.87 -4.10
CA THR A 258 3.24 -11.97 -4.70
C THR A 258 1.88 -12.19 -4.04
N GLU A 259 1.65 -11.63 -2.86
CA GLU A 259 0.37 -11.67 -2.14
C GLU A 259 -0.59 -10.53 -2.56
N ASN A 260 -0.11 -9.50 -3.26
CA ASN A 260 -0.98 -8.39 -3.69
C ASN A 260 -2.25 -8.85 -4.42
N PRO A 261 -2.20 -9.81 -5.38
CA PRO A 261 -3.40 -10.29 -6.04
C PRO A 261 -4.42 -10.90 -5.07
N ALA A 262 -3.97 -11.71 -4.11
CA ALA A 262 -4.85 -12.34 -3.12
C ALA A 262 -5.47 -11.32 -2.16
N VAL A 263 -4.69 -10.31 -1.73
CA VAL A 263 -5.20 -9.18 -0.92
C VAL A 263 -6.26 -8.40 -1.70
N LEU A 264 -6.04 -8.17 -3.01
CA LEU A 264 -6.98 -7.43 -3.84
C LEU A 264 -8.24 -8.25 -4.17
N ASP A 265 -8.11 -9.57 -4.36
CA ASP A 265 -9.26 -10.45 -4.55
C ASP A 265 -10.14 -10.47 -3.29
N TRP A 266 -9.53 -10.44 -2.09
CA TRP A 266 -10.24 -10.31 -0.81
C TRP A 266 -10.84 -8.90 -0.61
N PHE A 267 -10.14 -7.84 -1.01
CA PHE A 267 -10.57 -6.45 -0.81
C PHE A 267 -11.68 -6.03 -1.76
N LEU A 268 -11.65 -6.49 -3.01
CA LEU A 268 -12.59 -6.06 -4.05
C LEU A 268 -13.81 -7.00 -4.19
N GLY A 269 -13.79 -8.17 -3.55
CA GLY A 269 -14.87 -9.16 -3.54
C GLY A 269 -14.86 -10.08 -4.74
#